data_65a74594daa3be5bf1272109e789eef5
#
_entry.id   65a74594daa3be5bf1272109e789eef5
#
_cell.length_a   1.000
_cell.length_b   1.000
_cell.length_c   1.000
_cell.angle_alpha   90.00
_cell.angle_beta   90.00
_cell.angle_gamma   90.00
#
_symmetry.space_group_name_H-M   'P 1'
#
loop_
_entity.id
_entity.type
_entity.pdbx_description
1 polymer ?
#
loop_
_entity_poly.entity_id
_entity_poly.type
_entity_poly.pdbx_seq_one_letter_code
_entity_poly.pdbx_strand_id
1 'polypeptide(L)'
;MRLVDVLGALESLDAPAFTTRDAASRLGVPNGHASVSLARLRAAGRVVRLRHGVWALPNRVDALALPECLTAPFPAYVSLQSALYLHGMVSQVPAVTYAVTLARTRRFVTPLGTVSLHHVRPTFFFGYEDAGRSGGRLATP
;
A
#
# COMPACT_ATOMS: atom_id res chain seq x y z
N MET A 1 -10.94 14.58 20.61
CA MET A 1 -10.12 15.04 19.47
C MET A 1 -11.00 15.12 18.23
N ARG A 2 -10.95 16.22 17.51
CA ARG A 2 -11.74 16.38 16.29
C ARG A 2 -11.16 15.54 15.14
N LEU A 3 -12.03 15.05 14.25
CA LEU A 3 -11.57 14.28 13.08
C LEU A 3 -10.64 15.08 12.18
N VAL A 4 -10.89 16.40 12.04
CA VAL A 4 -10.03 17.27 11.23
C VAL A 4 -8.61 17.36 11.82
N ASP A 5 -8.48 17.35 13.13
CA ASP A 5 -7.17 17.36 13.81
C ASP A 5 -6.46 16.03 13.65
N VAL A 6 -7.22 14.93 13.74
CA VAL A 6 -6.68 13.58 13.48
C VAL A 6 -6.18 13.47 12.05
N LEU A 7 -6.97 13.90 11.08
CA LEU A 7 -6.59 13.86 9.68
C LEU A 7 -5.33 14.70 9.42
N GLY A 8 -5.26 15.90 9.97
CA GLY A 8 -4.08 16.76 9.85
C GLY A 8 -2.83 16.11 10.41
N ALA A 9 -2.93 15.43 11.55
CA ALA A 9 -1.81 14.70 12.14
C ALA A 9 -1.36 13.54 11.24
N LEU A 10 -2.30 12.81 10.66
CA LEU A 10 -2.00 11.71 9.75
C LEU A 10 -1.37 12.20 8.45
N GLU A 11 -1.84 13.33 7.92
CA GLU A 11 -1.26 13.93 6.73
C GLU A 11 0.20 14.36 6.94
N SER A 12 0.59 14.62 8.18
CA SER A 12 1.96 14.95 8.52
C SER A 12 2.90 13.75 8.57
N LEU A 13 2.36 12.52 8.53
CA LEU A 13 3.16 11.33 8.39
C LEU A 13 3.74 11.28 6.97
N ASP A 14 5.04 11.11 6.85
CA ASP A 14 5.73 11.10 5.56
C ASP A 14 5.81 9.67 5.01
N ALA A 15 4.65 9.06 4.81
CA ALA A 15 4.54 7.69 4.32
C ALA A 15 3.24 7.50 3.55
N PRO A 16 3.24 6.67 2.48
CA PRO A 16 2.02 6.41 1.73
C PRO A 16 0.99 5.61 2.53
N ALA A 17 1.44 4.73 3.42
CA ALA A 17 0.58 3.94 4.29
C ALA A 17 1.13 3.93 5.71
N PHE A 18 0.26 3.62 6.66
CA PHE A 18 0.61 3.59 8.08
C PHE A 18 -0.21 2.52 8.80
N THR A 19 0.33 2.03 9.92
CA THR A 19 -0.39 1.09 10.77
C THR A 19 -1.23 1.84 11.81
N THR A 20 -2.16 1.11 12.45
CA THR A 20 -2.90 1.67 13.60
C THR A 20 -1.95 2.13 14.70
N ARG A 21 -0.86 1.38 14.93
CA ARG A 21 0.18 1.73 15.89
C ARG A 21 0.88 3.04 15.54
N ASP A 22 1.21 3.23 14.26
CA ASP A 22 1.83 4.48 13.78
C ASP A 22 0.91 5.67 14.03
N ALA A 23 -0.37 5.51 13.74
CA ALA A 23 -1.38 6.54 14.00
C ALA A 23 -1.50 6.84 15.49
N ALA A 24 -1.55 5.81 16.33
CA ALA A 24 -1.64 5.97 17.78
C ALA A 24 -0.44 6.74 18.31
N SER A 25 0.77 6.41 17.89
CA SER A 25 1.99 7.12 18.28
C SER A 25 1.95 8.58 17.86
N ARG A 26 1.52 8.84 16.63
CA ARG A 26 1.46 10.21 16.11
C ARG A 26 0.44 11.05 16.85
N LEU A 27 -0.69 10.45 17.23
CA LEU A 27 -1.77 11.15 17.96
C LEU A 27 -1.54 11.22 19.45
N GLY A 28 -0.61 10.41 20.00
CA GLY A 28 -0.37 10.33 21.41
C GLY A 28 -1.51 9.67 22.18
N VAL A 29 -2.19 8.70 21.57
CA VAL A 29 -3.36 8.01 22.15
C VAL A 29 -3.15 6.49 22.13
N PRO A 30 -3.93 5.73 22.93
CA PRO A 30 -3.90 4.27 22.87
C PRO A 30 -4.37 3.74 21.49
N ASN A 31 -3.92 2.54 21.14
CA ASN A 31 -4.29 1.90 19.86
C ASN A 31 -5.81 1.79 19.67
N GLY A 32 -6.54 1.45 20.71
CA GLY A 32 -8.01 1.35 20.62
C GLY A 32 -8.67 2.68 20.27
N HIS A 33 -8.18 3.77 20.82
CA HIS A 33 -8.67 5.12 20.50
C HIS A 33 -8.33 5.48 19.03
N ALA A 34 -7.10 5.21 18.62
CA ALA A 34 -6.69 5.45 17.23
C ALA A 34 -7.54 4.64 16.25
N SER A 35 -7.83 3.39 16.58
CA SER A 35 -8.66 2.51 15.75
C SER A 35 -10.07 3.08 15.54
N VAL A 36 -10.69 3.61 16.59
CA VAL A 36 -12.00 4.24 16.51
C VAL A 36 -11.95 5.49 15.62
N SER A 37 -10.95 6.33 15.80
CA SER A 37 -10.77 7.55 14.99
C SER A 37 -10.56 7.21 13.53
N LEU A 38 -9.75 6.19 13.22
CA LEU A 38 -9.51 5.73 11.86
C LEU A 38 -10.78 5.17 11.22
N ALA A 39 -11.59 4.43 11.97
CA ALA A 39 -12.87 3.93 11.48
C ALA A 39 -13.83 5.06 11.12
N ARG A 40 -13.86 6.13 11.91
CA ARG A 40 -14.65 7.32 11.62
C ARG A 40 -14.17 8.04 10.36
N LEU A 41 -12.86 8.18 10.19
CA LEU A 41 -12.29 8.80 8.99
C LEU A 41 -12.56 7.95 7.75
N ARG A 42 -12.52 6.62 7.89
CA ARG A 42 -12.87 5.71 6.80
C ARG A 42 -14.33 5.88 6.38
N ALA A 43 -15.23 5.97 7.34
CA ALA A 43 -16.66 6.20 7.06
C ALA A 43 -16.88 7.54 6.34
N ALA A 44 -16.06 8.54 6.64
CA ALA A 44 -16.10 9.85 5.98
C ALA A 44 -15.36 9.88 4.63
N GLY A 45 -14.77 8.77 4.20
CA GLY A 45 -14.04 8.67 2.94
C GLY A 45 -12.67 9.34 2.94
N ARG A 46 -12.11 9.66 4.11
CA ARG A 46 -10.84 10.39 4.23
C ARG A 46 -9.63 9.48 4.30
N VAL A 47 -9.81 8.24 4.76
CA VAL A 47 -8.77 7.21 4.75
C VAL A 47 -9.36 5.94 4.18
N VAL A 48 -8.51 5.05 3.69
CA VAL A 48 -8.90 3.72 3.25
C VAL A 48 -8.16 2.69 4.08
N ARG A 49 -8.79 1.54 4.30
CA ARG A 49 -8.18 0.39 4.94
C ARG A 49 -7.66 -0.56 3.87
N LEU A 50 -6.36 -0.77 3.84
CA LEU A 50 -5.74 -1.65 2.84
C LEU A 50 -5.81 -3.11 3.26
N ARG A 51 -5.59 -3.37 4.54
CA ARG A 51 -5.74 -4.67 5.18
C ARG A 51 -5.88 -4.43 6.68
N HIS A 52 -6.08 -5.50 7.46
CA HIS A 52 -6.20 -5.37 8.92
C HIS A 52 -5.01 -4.61 9.51
N GLY A 53 -5.30 -3.52 10.19
CA GLY A 53 -4.29 -2.70 10.85
C GLY A 53 -3.44 -1.83 9.93
N VAL A 54 -3.69 -1.79 8.63
CA VAL A 54 -2.95 -0.97 7.66
C VAL A 54 -3.90 -0.03 6.93
N TRP A 55 -3.57 1.24 6.95
CA TRP A 55 -4.40 2.34 6.44
C TRP A 55 -3.59 3.20 5.49
N ALA A 56 -4.28 3.97 4.66
CA ALA A 56 -3.64 4.91 3.75
C ALA A 56 -4.53 6.12 3.50
N LEU A 57 -3.88 7.24 3.17
CA LEU A 57 -4.55 8.39 2.58
C LEU A 57 -4.66 8.12 1.08
N PRO A 58 -5.88 8.10 0.50
CA PRO A 58 -6.08 7.59 -0.87
C PRO A 58 -5.24 8.28 -1.94
N ASN A 59 -4.96 9.57 -1.78
CA ASN A 59 -4.21 10.35 -2.76
C ASN A 59 -2.69 10.23 -2.62
N ARG A 60 -2.19 9.42 -1.69
CA ARG A 60 -0.75 9.25 -1.45
C ARG A 60 -0.20 7.90 -1.90
N VAL A 61 -1.08 7.00 -2.32
CA VAL A 61 -0.69 5.66 -2.75
C VAL A 61 -0.98 5.51 -4.22
N ASP A 62 0.05 5.33 -5.03
CA ASP A 62 -0.12 4.98 -6.44
C ASP A 62 -0.11 3.46 -6.63
N ALA A 63 -0.44 3.02 -7.84
CA ALA A 63 -0.54 1.59 -8.16
C ALA A 63 0.77 0.84 -7.96
N LEU A 64 1.91 1.52 -8.15
CA LEU A 64 3.23 0.89 -8.01
C LEU A 64 3.64 0.73 -6.54
N ALA A 65 3.17 1.61 -5.66
CA ALA A 65 3.49 1.56 -4.24
C ALA A 65 2.56 0.64 -3.45
N LEU A 66 1.35 0.39 -3.95
CA LEU A 66 0.34 -0.39 -3.24
C LEU A 66 0.81 -1.78 -2.82
N PRO A 67 1.48 -2.58 -3.67
CA PRO A 67 1.95 -3.89 -3.23
C PRO A 67 2.86 -3.85 -2.01
N GLU A 68 3.82 -2.92 -1.97
CA GLU A 68 4.76 -2.80 -0.85
C GLU A 68 4.08 -2.31 0.42
N CYS A 69 3.05 -1.49 0.31
CA CYS A 69 2.22 -1.08 1.46
C CYS A 69 1.51 -2.28 2.09
N LEU A 70 1.12 -3.26 1.27
CA LEU A 70 0.43 -4.46 1.73
C LEU A 70 1.37 -5.50 2.34
N THR A 71 2.64 -5.50 1.95
CA THR A 71 3.61 -6.52 2.36
C THR A 71 4.55 -6.04 3.48
N ALA A 72 4.58 -4.75 3.78
CA ALA A 72 5.50 -4.21 4.78
C ALA A 72 5.52 -5.07 6.06
N PRO A 73 6.70 -5.36 6.64
CA PRO A 73 8.02 -4.79 6.31
C PRO A 73 8.76 -5.46 5.15
N PHE A 74 8.12 -6.40 4.46
CA PHE A 74 8.76 -7.10 3.34
C PHE A 74 8.65 -6.28 2.06
N PRO A 75 9.69 -6.28 1.20
CA PRO A 75 9.64 -5.57 -0.07
C PRO A 75 8.77 -6.29 -1.09
N ALA A 76 8.29 -5.53 -2.07
CA ALA A 76 7.54 -6.06 -3.21
C ALA A 76 7.77 -5.16 -4.42
N TYR A 77 7.61 -5.72 -5.62
CA TYR A 77 7.64 -4.93 -6.85
C TYR A 77 6.57 -5.42 -7.83
N VAL A 78 6.03 -4.49 -8.60
CA VAL A 78 5.05 -4.81 -9.64
C VAL A 78 5.75 -5.61 -10.74
N SER A 79 5.17 -6.74 -11.10
CA SER A 79 5.78 -7.70 -11.99
C SER A 79 4.74 -8.39 -12.87
N LEU A 80 5.18 -9.43 -13.60
CA LEU A 80 4.34 -10.27 -14.42
C LEU A 80 3.57 -9.44 -15.46
N GLN A 81 2.31 -9.75 -15.70
CA GLN A 81 1.49 -9.07 -16.71
C GLN A 81 1.35 -7.58 -16.46
N SER A 82 1.28 -7.15 -15.19
CA SER A 82 1.18 -5.74 -14.84
C SER A 82 2.44 -4.96 -15.24
N ALA A 83 3.62 -5.54 -15.00
CA ALA A 83 4.88 -4.91 -15.42
C ALA A 83 4.98 -4.84 -16.93
N LEU A 84 4.59 -5.91 -17.63
CA LEU A 84 4.60 -5.93 -19.10
C LEU A 84 3.70 -4.85 -19.69
N TYR A 85 2.53 -4.63 -19.11
CA TYR A 85 1.63 -3.57 -19.55
C TYR A 85 2.27 -2.19 -19.37
N LEU A 86 2.85 -1.94 -18.17
CA LEU A 86 3.46 -0.65 -17.86
C LEU A 86 4.70 -0.36 -18.72
N HIS A 87 5.39 -1.39 -19.19
CA HIS A 87 6.50 -1.24 -20.14
C HIS A 87 6.03 -1.20 -21.60
N GLY A 88 4.72 -1.26 -21.85
CA GLY A 88 4.18 -1.24 -23.21
C GLY A 88 4.33 -2.53 -23.99
N MET A 89 4.67 -3.63 -23.33
CA MET A 89 4.88 -4.93 -23.97
C MET A 89 3.60 -5.69 -24.25
N VAL A 90 2.52 -5.37 -23.53
CA VAL A 90 1.18 -5.92 -23.78
C VAL A 90 0.18 -4.78 -23.85
N SER A 91 -0.86 -4.95 -24.66
CA SER A 91 -1.87 -3.89 -24.86
C SER A 91 -3.06 -4.01 -23.94
N GLN A 92 -3.27 -5.17 -23.32
CA GLN A 92 -4.41 -5.40 -22.44
C GLN A 92 -4.15 -4.85 -21.04
N VAL A 93 -5.08 -4.01 -20.54
CA VAL A 93 -5.01 -3.47 -19.18
C VAL A 93 -5.30 -4.59 -18.18
N PRO A 94 -4.40 -4.88 -17.24
CA PRO A 94 -4.67 -5.91 -16.25
C PRO A 94 -5.79 -5.50 -15.29
N ALA A 95 -6.71 -6.42 -14.98
CA ALA A 95 -7.74 -6.22 -13.97
C ALA A 95 -7.18 -6.29 -12.56
N VAL A 96 -6.03 -6.92 -12.39
CA VAL A 96 -5.36 -7.15 -11.10
C VAL A 96 -3.91 -6.74 -11.25
N THR A 97 -3.38 -6.07 -10.25
CA THR A 97 -1.95 -5.76 -10.19
C THR A 97 -1.21 -6.98 -9.66
N TYR A 98 -0.29 -7.51 -10.44
CA TYR A 98 0.56 -8.63 -10.04
C TYR A 98 1.89 -8.11 -9.52
N ALA A 99 2.33 -8.66 -8.39
CA ALA A 99 3.56 -8.24 -7.75
C ALA A 99 4.31 -9.44 -7.18
N VAL A 100 5.63 -9.30 -7.09
CA VAL A 100 6.54 -10.30 -6.50
C VAL A 100 7.00 -9.75 -5.15
N THR A 101 7.06 -10.62 -4.15
CA THR A 101 7.39 -10.23 -2.78
C THR A 101 8.19 -11.30 -2.06
N LEU A 102 8.89 -10.89 -1.00
CA LEU A 102 9.51 -11.81 -0.04
C LEU A 102 8.51 -12.28 1.03
N ALA A 103 7.34 -11.64 1.14
CA ALA A 103 6.24 -12.10 1.98
C ALA A 103 5.55 -13.30 1.34
N ARG A 104 4.58 -13.90 2.03
CA ARG A 104 3.88 -15.07 1.48
C ARG A 104 2.93 -14.69 0.35
N THR A 105 2.66 -15.62 -0.54
CA THR A 105 1.68 -15.50 -1.61
C THR A 105 0.30 -15.20 -1.03
N ARG A 106 -0.33 -14.13 -1.53
CA ARG A 106 -1.63 -13.69 -1.04
C ARG A 106 -2.28 -12.74 -2.04
N ARG A 107 -3.61 -12.70 -2.03
CA ARG A 107 -4.41 -11.76 -2.83
C ARG A 107 -5.14 -10.80 -1.90
N PHE A 108 -5.06 -9.50 -2.20
CA PHE A 108 -5.79 -8.47 -1.47
C PHE A 108 -6.73 -7.73 -2.39
N VAL A 109 -7.98 -7.57 -1.94
CA VAL A 109 -8.95 -6.69 -2.58
C VAL A 109 -9.03 -5.44 -1.71
N THR A 110 -8.61 -4.30 -2.26
CA THR A 110 -8.58 -3.04 -1.52
C THR A 110 -9.43 -1.99 -2.25
N PRO A 111 -9.85 -0.91 -1.56
CA PRO A 111 -10.55 0.19 -2.24
C PRO A 111 -9.72 0.85 -3.34
N LEU A 112 -8.39 0.68 -3.33
CA LEU A 112 -7.47 1.25 -4.31
C LEU A 112 -7.14 0.27 -5.44
N GLY A 113 -7.61 -0.96 -5.37
CA GLY A 113 -7.40 -1.97 -6.40
C GLY A 113 -7.12 -3.35 -5.81
N THR A 114 -7.13 -4.35 -6.66
CA THR A 114 -6.82 -5.75 -6.29
C THR A 114 -5.35 -6.02 -6.60
N VAL A 115 -4.66 -6.62 -5.64
CA VAL A 115 -3.24 -6.97 -5.76
C VAL A 115 -3.07 -8.46 -5.51
N SER A 116 -2.43 -9.14 -6.44
CA SER A 116 -2.05 -10.55 -6.32
C SER A 116 -0.54 -10.63 -6.08
N LEU A 117 -0.16 -11.10 -4.90
CA LEU A 117 1.23 -11.17 -4.46
C LEU A 117 1.74 -12.60 -4.60
N HIS A 118 2.91 -12.74 -5.22
CA HIS A 118 3.57 -14.02 -5.44
C HIS A 118 4.90 -14.04 -4.70
N HIS A 119 5.04 -14.99 -3.78
CA HIS A 119 6.26 -15.16 -3.00
C HIS A 119 7.40 -15.67 -3.87
N VAL A 120 8.58 -15.09 -3.71
CA VAL A 120 9.83 -15.62 -4.26
C VAL A 120 10.89 -15.69 -3.17
N ARG A 121 11.86 -16.56 -3.34
CA ARG A 121 13.03 -16.62 -2.45
C ARG A 121 13.89 -15.36 -2.63
N PRO A 122 14.62 -14.92 -1.60
CA PRO A 122 15.47 -13.73 -1.70
C PRO A 122 16.43 -13.76 -2.88
N THR A 123 16.95 -14.91 -3.27
CA THR A 123 17.84 -15.08 -4.42
C THR A 123 17.18 -14.75 -5.76
N PHE A 124 15.84 -14.78 -5.81
CA PHE A 124 15.07 -14.46 -7.02
C PHE A 124 14.43 -13.07 -6.95
N PHE A 125 14.67 -12.32 -5.89
CA PHE A 125 14.12 -10.98 -5.75
C PHE A 125 15.07 -9.97 -6.40
N PHE A 126 14.94 -9.82 -7.71
CA PHE A 126 15.77 -8.91 -8.52
C PHE A 126 15.01 -8.50 -9.78
N GLY A 127 15.61 -7.68 -10.61
CA GLY A 127 15.03 -7.26 -11.88
C GLY A 127 13.93 -6.22 -11.71
N TYR A 128 14.10 -5.30 -10.76
CA TYR A 128 13.16 -4.20 -10.52
C TYR A 128 13.93 -2.88 -10.47
N GLU A 129 13.18 -1.79 -10.64
CA GLU A 129 13.69 -0.43 -10.49
C GLU A 129 12.69 0.39 -9.68
N ASP A 130 13.16 1.42 -9.00
CA ASP A 130 12.30 2.34 -8.28
C ASP A 130 11.51 3.17 -9.30
N ALA A 131 10.21 3.33 -9.06
CA ALA A 131 9.31 4.07 -9.93
C ALA A 131 8.20 4.70 -9.11
N GLY A 132 7.71 5.84 -9.58
CA GLY A 132 6.62 6.54 -8.93
C GLY A 132 7.07 7.41 -7.77
N ARG A 133 6.19 8.32 -7.37
CA ARG A 133 6.46 9.29 -6.30
C ARG A 133 6.37 8.69 -4.91
N SER A 134 5.67 7.58 -4.78
CA SER A 134 5.43 6.92 -3.49
C SER A 134 6.43 5.80 -3.20
N GLY A 135 7.54 5.74 -3.93
CA GLY A 135 8.57 4.75 -3.70
C GLY A 135 8.23 3.36 -4.19
N GLY A 136 7.26 3.21 -5.10
CA GLY A 136 6.91 1.93 -5.67
C GLY A 136 8.04 1.36 -6.52
N ARG A 137 8.02 0.04 -6.70
CA ARG A 137 9.02 -0.69 -7.47
C ARG A 137 8.35 -1.44 -8.62
N LEU A 138 9.04 -1.46 -9.75
CA LEU A 138 8.56 -2.06 -10.98
C LEU A 138 9.61 -3.01 -11.55
N ALA A 139 9.19 -4.20 -12.00
CA ALA A 139 10.10 -5.13 -12.66
C ALA A 139 10.66 -4.52 -13.94
N THR A 140 11.95 -4.75 -14.21
CA THR A 140 12.56 -4.36 -15.47
C THR A 140 12.10 -5.30 -16.59
N PRO A 141 12.05 -4.80 -17.84
CA PRO A 141 11.66 -5.63 -18.97
C PRO A 141 12.56 -6.85 -19.18
#